data_24aab88b9f61b0f9e70c143475d02e68
#
_entry.id   24aab88b9f61b0f9e70c143475d02e68
#
_cell.length_a   1.000
_cell.length_b   1.000
_cell.length_c   1.000
_cell.angle_alpha   90.00
_cell.angle_beta   90.00
_cell.angle_gamma   90.00
#
_symmetry.space_group_name_H-M   'P 1'
#
loop_
_entity.id
_entity.type
_entity.pdbx_description
1 polymer ?
#
loop_
_entity_poly.entity_id
_entity_poly.type
_entity_poly.pdbx_seq_one_letter_code
_entity_poly.pdbx_strand_id
1 'polypeptide(L)'
;MPEALALALYAAALRLLTPFYLLRLWRRGAKEALYRHALGERLGLHSGHAEPGRLWIHAVSLGETRAASALIDALRARDPALRFLLTHSTATGREAGESLLRDGDSQAWLPYDTPGAVRRFLRHWQPRVGVLMETEVWPTLQREAEAAGVPMVLANARLSEKSLRQGLRFASLMRPAARRMTLALAQTEADAERIRMMGTARVEVAGNLKYDIAVDPALIARGQAWAAQLGRPVLMLAVSREGEEAALLAEWVKQPAPRPLLAIVPRHPQRFDEIAALIEGAGFQLARRSSWAGEPPAEALQADVWLGDSMREMPLYYGLANVALLGGSFEPLGGQNLIEAAACGCPVLAGPHTFNFAEAAALAIQAGAAQRCRDLAEAVSRGLLLCANIGQRDAMAVDAMAFAAAHRGAARRMAESVLCLA
;
A
#
# COMPACT_ATOMS: atom_id res chain seq x y z
N MET A 1 -19.88 -7.01 -31.88
CA MET A 1 -20.28 -5.61 -32.08
C MET A 1 -19.06 -4.83 -32.54
N PRO A 2 -19.14 -3.96 -33.57
CA PRO A 2 -18.03 -3.10 -33.97
C PRO A 2 -17.57 -2.19 -32.82
N GLU A 3 -16.26 -1.94 -32.71
CA GLU A 3 -15.66 -1.10 -31.65
C GLU A 3 -16.30 0.29 -31.57
N ALA A 4 -16.46 0.96 -32.72
CA ALA A 4 -17.03 2.31 -32.78
C ALA A 4 -18.44 2.39 -32.17
N LEU A 5 -19.28 1.37 -32.44
CA LEU A 5 -20.62 1.28 -31.86
C LEU A 5 -20.58 1.02 -30.36
N ALA A 6 -19.70 0.09 -29.91
CA ALA A 6 -19.52 -0.21 -28.49
C ALA A 6 -19.12 1.03 -27.70
N LEU A 7 -18.16 1.79 -28.25
CA LEU A 7 -17.66 3.00 -27.60
C LEU A 7 -18.69 4.14 -27.64
N ALA A 8 -19.47 4.25 -28.72
CA ALA A 8 -20.55 5.25 -28.80
C ALA A 8 -21.65 4.98 -27.77
N LEU A 9 -22.07 3.70 -27.61
CA LEU A 9 -23.04 3.29 -26.60
C LEU A 9 -22.52 3.51 -25.18
N TYR A 10 -21.26 3.16 -24.92
CA TYR A 10 -20.60 3.43 -23.65
C TYR A 10 -20.56 4.91 -23.32
N ALA A 11 -20.15 5.77 -24.28
CA ALA A 11 -20.09 7.21 -24.09
C ALA A 11 -21.49 7.83 -23.89
N ALA A 12 -22.51 7.33 -24.59
CA ALA A 12 -23.90 7.76 -24.40
C ALA A 12 -24.41 7.38 -23.00
N ALA A 13 -24.17 6.15 -22.56
CA ALA A 13 -24.56 5.68 -21.23
C ALA A 13 -23.88 6.54 -20.14
N LEU A 14 -22.59 6.80 -20.25
CA LEU A 14 -21.88 7.63 -19.27
C LEU A 14 -22.39 9.07 -19.26
N ARG A 15 -22.71 9.66 -20.41
CA ARG A 15 -23.30 11.02 -20.47
C ARG A 15 -24.64 11.06 -19.73
N LEU A 16 -25.52 10.08 -19.95
CA LEU A 16 -26.81 9.97 -19.26
C LEU A 16 -26.64 9.76 -17.75
N LEU A 17 -25.63 9.01 -17.33
CA LEU A 17 -25.35 8.73 -15.92
C LEU A 17 -24.60 9.85 -15.20
N THR A 18 -23.89 10.73 -15.93
CA THR A 18 -23.06 11.80 -15.34
C THR A 18 -23.82 12.69 -14.36
N PRO A 19 -25.05 13.17 -14.62
CA PRO A 19 -25.78 13.97 -13.64
C PRO A 19 -26.05 13.23 -12.31
N PHE A 20 -26.37 11.92 -12.40
CA PHE A 20 -26.60 11.09 -11.22
C PHE A 20 -25.32 10.88 -10.42
N TYR A 21 -24.18 10.67 -11.08
CA TYR A 21 -22.87 10.59 -10.43
C TYR A 21 -22.51 11.91 -9.74
N LEU A 22 -22.72 13.05 -10.38
CA LEU A 22 -22.47 14.36 -9.76
C LEU A 22 -23.37 14.59 -8.54
N LEU A 23 -24.66 14.24 -8.62
CA LEU A 23 -25.57 14.33 -7.50
C LEU A 23 -25.15 13.41 -6.34
N ARG A 24 -24.73 12.18 -6.67
CA ARG A 24 -24.19 11.24 -5.67
C ARG A 24 -22.98 11.81 -4.97
N LEU A 25 -22.03 12.39 -5.72
CA LEU A 25 -20.82 13.02 -5.14
C LEU A 25 -21.19 14.25 -4.29
N TRP A 26 -22.12 15.06 -4.74
CA TRP A 26 -22.63 16.20 -3.97
C TRP A 26 -23.19 15.76 -2.62
N ARG A 27 -24.02 14.70 -2.60
CA ARG A 27 -24.56 14.10 -1.37
C ARG A 27 -23.43 13.52 -0.49
N ARG A 28 -22.49 12.80 -1.07
CA ARG A 28 -21.34 12.25 -0.35
C ARG A 28 -20.47 13.35 0.27
N GLY A 29 -20.35 14.46 -0.40
CA GLY A 29 -19.65 15.65 0.08
C GLY A 29 -20.23 16.30 1.33
N ALA A 30 -21.40 15.87 1.81
CA ALA A 30 -21.91 16.27 3.12
C ALA A 30 -21.10 15.62 4.28
N LYS A 31 -20.53 14.41 4.03
CA LYS A 31 -19.69 13.69 4.99
C LYS A 31 -18.20 13.91 4.74
N GLU A 32 -17.80 14.04 3.48
CA GLU A 32 -16.42 14.18 3.02
C GLU A 32 -16.34 15.40 2.06
N ALA A 33 -16.04 16.59 2.60
CA ALA A 33 -16.14 17.88 1.90
C ALA A 33 -15.37 17.93 0.56
N LEU A 34 -14.25 17.21 0.46
CA LEU A 34 -13.44 17.14 -0.76
C LEU A 34 -14.23 16.66 -2.00
N TYR A 35 -15.29 15.85 -1.85
CA TYR A 35 -16.09 15.45 -2.99
C TYR A 35 -16.85 16.61 -3.66
N ARG A 36 -17.04 17.74 -2.96
CA ARG A 36 -17.64 18.98 -3.52
C ARG A 36 -16.60 19.93 -4.10
N HIS A 37 -15.32 19.70 -3.81
CA HIS A 37 -14.24 20.52 -4.32
C HIS A 37 -14.05 20.28 -5.81
N ALA A 38 -13.93 21.37 -6.58
CA ALA A 38 -13.56 21.39 -8.02
C ALA A 38 -14.33 20.36 -8.89
N LEU A 39 -15.66 20.24 -8.70
CA LEU A 39 -16.52 19.30 -9.44
C LEU A 39 -16.40 19.45 -10.96
N GLY A 40 -16.09 20.68 -11.46
CA GLY A 40 -15.86 20.95 -12.87
C GLY A 40 -14.71 20.15 -13.48
N GLU A 41 -13.68 19.80 -12.70
CA GLU A 41 -12.56 18.98 -13.16
C GLU A 41 -13.02 17.61 -13.66
N ARG A 42 -14.06 17.04 -13.03
CA ARG A 42 -14.65 15.75 -13.46
C ARG A 42 -15.35 15.84 -14.82
N LEU A 43 -15.63 17.03 -15.28
CA LEU A 43 -16.12 17.33 -16.63
C LEU A 43 -14.98 17.82 -17.55
N GLY A 44 -13.73 17.78 -17.07
CA GLY A 44 -12.55 18.28 -17.78
C GLY A 44 -12.48 19.80 -17.85
N LEU A 45 -13.19 20.50 -16.96
CA LEU A 45 -13.16 21.96 -16.86
C LEU A 45 -12.13 22.35 -15.80
N HIS A 46 -11.04 22.94 -16.26
CA HIS A 46 -9.94 23.41 -15.42
C HIS A 46 -9.78 24.91 -15.58
N SER A 47 -9.35 25.60 -14.52
CA SER A 47 -9.04 27.03 -14.52
C SER A 47 -7.54 27.26 -14.60
N GLY A 48 -7.16 28.45 -15.11
CA GLY A 48 -5.75 28.83 -15.22
C GLY A 48 -5.04 28.23 -16.43
N HIS A 49 -3.74 28.47 -16.50
CA HIS A 49 -2.85 27.91 -17.51
C HIS A 49 -2.06 26.74 -16.91
N ALA A 50 -2.04 25.62 -17.59
CA ALA A 50 -1.19 24.49 -17.21
C ALA A 50 0.04 24.46 -18.13
N GLU A 51 1.22 24.35 -17.52
CA GLU A 51 2.43 24.10 -18.28
C GLU A 51 2.40 22.69 -18.88
N PRO A 52 2.67 22.53 -20.18
CA PRO A 52 2.67 21.23 -20.84
C PRO A 52 3.84 20.34 -20.36
N GLY A 53 3.77 19.05 -20.69
CA GLY A 53 4.90 18.13 -20.49
C GLY A 53 5.02 17.54 -19.10
N ARG A 54 4.02 17.69 -18.23
CA ARG A 54 3.98 16.97 -16.93
C ARG A 54 3.88 15.46 -17.14
N LEU A 55 4.47 14.71 -16.22
CA LEU A 55 4.23 13.30 -16.10
C LEU A 55 2.93 13.10 -15.29
N TRP A 56 1.92 12.56 -15.94
CA TRP A 56 0.61 12.37 -15.31
C TRP A 56 0.51 10.99 -14.66
N ILE A 57 0.15 10.95 -13.38
CA ILE A 57 -0.10 9.72 -12.61
C ILE A 57 -1.53 9.74 -12.09
N HIS A 58 -2.29 8.69 -12.39
CA HIS A 58 -3.63 8.47 -11.87
C HIS A 58 -3.61 7.35 -10.83
N ALA A 59 -3.97 7.69 -9.59
CA ALA A 59 -4.17 6.78 -8.48
C ALA A 59 -5.57 7.00 -7.88
N VAL A 60 -6.47 6.02 -8.01
CA VAL A 60 -7.89 6.15 -7.64
C VAL A 60 -8.08 6.40 -6.15
N SER A 61 -7.42 5.60 -5.32
CA SER A 61 -7.68 5.44 -3.89
C SER A 61 -6.44 5.75 -3.04
N LEU A 62 -6.65 5.83 -1.72
CA LEU A 62 -5.57 5.94 -0.73
C LEU A 62 -4.51 4.84 -0.91
N GLY A 63 -4.92 3.59 -1.16
CA GLY A 63 -4.00 2.46 -1.34
C GLY A 63 -3.12 2.62 -2.58
N GLU A 64 -3.71 3.00 -3.70
CA GLU A 64 -2.98 3.27 -4.95
C GLU A 64 -2.09 4.51 -4.85
N THR A 65 -2.55 5.56 -4.16
CA THR A 65 -1.74 6.76 -3.93
C THR A 65 -0.48 6.45 -3.11
N ARG A 66 -0.61 5.59 -2.10
CA ARG A 66 0.54 5.10 -1.32
C ARG A 66 1.48 4.24 -2.17
N ALA A 67 0.96 3.39 -3.04
CA ALA A 67 1.79 2.63 -3.97
C ALA A 67 2.49 3.55 -4.99
N ALA A 68 1.77 4.55 -5.51
CA ALA A 68 2.32 5.53 -6.44
C ALA A 68 3.45 6.38 -5.83
N SER A 69 3.49 6.59 -4.49
CA SER A 69 4.58 7.35 -3.87
C SER A 69 5.95 6.73 -4.14
N ALA A 70 6.08 5.41 -4.07
CA ALA A 70 7.34 4.72 -4.37
C ALA A 70 7.79 4.94 -5.82
N LEU A 71 6.84 4.92 -6.77
CA LEU A 71 7.12 5.22 -8.17
C LEU A 71 7.52 6.69 -8.38
N ILE A 72 6.81 7.63 -7.76
CA ILE A 72 7.11 9.06 -7.83
C ILE A 72 8.51 9.35 -7.27
N ASP A 73 8.87 8.75 -6.14
CA ASP A 73 10.18 8.92 -5.55
C ASP A 73 11.30 8.34 -6.44
N ALA A 74 11.07 7.17 -7.04
CA ALA A 74 12.00 6.57 -7.98
C ALA A 74 12.17 7.41 -9.27
N LEU A 75 11.09 8.00 -9.78
CA LEU A 75 11.12 8.92 -10.94
C LEU A 75 11.90 10.18 -10.59
N ARG A 76 11.63 10.81 -9.44
CA ARG A 76 12.34 12.00 -8.97
C ARG A 76 13.82 11.76 -8.66
N ALA A 77 14.16 10.57 -8.20
CA ALA A 77 15.55 10.18 -7.99
C ALA A 77 16.36 10.11 -9.29
N ARG A 78 15.69 9.82 -10.42
CA ARG A 78 16.30 9.78 -11.76
C ARG A 78 16.32 11.14 -12.45
N ASP A 79 15.28 11.92 -12.28
CA ASP A 79 15.15 13.27 -12.82
C ASP A 79 14.42 14.17 -11.81
N PRO A 80 15.19 14.94 -11.01
CA PRO A 80 14.63 15.88 -10.03
C PRO A 80 13.83 17.04 -10.63
N ALA A 81 13.99 17.31 -11.93
CA ALA A 81 13.28 18.38 -12.64
C ALA A 81 11.86 17.99 -13.07
N LEU A 82 11.50 16.71 -12.94
CA LEU A 82 10.16 16.22 -13.26
C LEU A 82 9.07 17.00 -12.54
N ARG A 83 8.04 17.34 -13.27
CA ARG A 83 6.79 17.91 -12.72
C ARG A 83 5.67 16.92 -12.93
N PHE A 84 4.87 16.74 -11.90
CA PHE A 84 3.80 15.76 -11.90
C PHE A 84 2.42 16.41 -11.98
N LEU A 85 1.51 15.71 -12.65
CA LEU A 85 0.08 15.88 -12.49
C LEU A 85 -0.46 14.64 -11.78
N LEU A 86 -0.95 14.78 -10.56
CA LEU A 86 -1.61 13.70 -9.85
C LEU A 86 -3.10 13.78 -10.01
N THR A 87 -3.76 12.68 -10.38
CA THR A 87 -5.21 12.61 -10.43
C THR A 87 -5.76 11.49 -9.57
N HIS A 88 -6.93 11.73 -9.00
CA HIS A 88 -7.60 10.81 -8.08
C HIS A 88 -9.08 10.68 -8.42
N SER A 89 -9.73 9.62 -7.90
CA SER A 89 -11.18 9.45 -7.98
C SER A 89 -11.87 9.52 -6.62
N THR A 90 -11.12 9.32 -5.50
CA THR A 90 -11.65 9.36 -4.12
C THR A 90 -11.06 10.51 -3.31
N ALA A 91 -11.85 11.01 -2.32
CA ALA A 91 -11.41 12.09 -1.42
C ALA A 91 -10.15 11.70 -0.64
N THR A 92 -10.12 10.50 -0.07
CA THR A 92 -8.97 9.99 0.69
C THR A 92 -7.71 9.79 -0.17
N GLY A 93 -7.88 9.44 -1.46
CA GLY A 93 -6.77 9.38 -2.41
C GLY A 93 -6.21 10.78 -2.70
N ARG A 94 -7.09 11.77 -2.91
CA ARG A 94 -6.69 13.16 -3.16
C ARG A 94 -5.98 13.77 -1.95
N GLU A 95 -6.53 13.60 -0.75
CA GLU A 95 -5.91 14.06 0.50
C GLU A 95 -4.50 13.46 0.70
N ALA A 96 -4.36 12.15 0.50
CA ALA A 96 -3.05 11.52 0.57
C ALA A 96 -2.09 12.01 -0.52
N GLY A 97 -2.61 12.34 -1.71
CA GLY A 97 -1.83 12.86 -2.82
C GLY A 97 -1.21 14.24 -2.54
N GLU A 98 -1.85 15.07 -1.70
CA GLU A 98 -1.32 16.40 -1.34
C GLU A 98 0.09 16.31 -0.74
N SER A 99 0.35 15.31 0.10
CA SER A 99 1.66 15.10 0.72
C SER A 99 2.77 14.70 -0.25
N LEU A 100 2.42 14.29 -1.48
CA LEU A 100 3.35 13.91 -2.53
C LEU A 100 3.73 15.06 -3.45
N LEU A 101 3.01 16.18 -3.39
CA LEU A 101 3.23 17.33 -4.27
C LEU A 101 4.45 18.14 -3.83
N ARG A 102 5.20 18.63 -4.80
CA ARG A 102 6.28 19.61 -4.66
C ARG A 102 5.95 20.84 -5.49
N ASP A 103 6.74 21.91 -5.32
CA ASP A 103 6.59 23.12 -6.11
C ASP A 103 6.62 22.81 -7.62
N GLY A 104 5.61 23.33 -8.34
CA GLY A 104 5.41 23.08 -9.76
C GLY A 104 4.61 21.81 -10.09
N ASP A 105 4.29 20.94 -9.13
CA ASP A 105 3.35 19.84 -9.34
C ASP A 105 1.90 20.35 -9.32
N SER A 106 1.00 19.52 -9.82
CA SER A 106 -0.44 19.81 -9.84
C SER A 106 -1.26 18.60 -9.44
N GLN A 107 -2.45 18.85 -8.91
CA GLN A 107 -3.42 17.82 -8.57
C GLN A 107 -4.80 18.15 -9.12
N ALA A 108 -5.50 17.14 -9.65
CA ALA A 108 -6.85 17.28 -10.18
C ALA A 108 -7.69 16.02 -9.97
N TRP A 109 -9.01 16.14 -10.18
CA TRP A 109 -9.85 14.97 -10.34
C TRP A 109 -9.70 14.36 -11.73
N LEU A 110 -9.70 13.02 -11.84
CA LEU A 110 -9.83 12.38 -13.14
C LEU A 110 -11.18 12.76 -13.76
N PRO A 111 -11.22 13.18 -15.05
CA PRO A 111 -12.48 13.42 -15.72
C PRO A 111 -13.29 12.13 -15.90
N TYR A 112 -14.61 12.23 -15.91
CA TYR A 112 -15.45 11.11 -16.34
C TYR A 112 -15.09 10.69 -17.76
N ASP A 113 -15.13 9.39 -18.03
CA ASP A 113 -14.65 8.78 -19.27
C ASP A 113 -15.57 9.07 -20.48
N THR A 114 -15.94 10.35 -20.64
CA THR A 114 -16.72 10.85 -21.77
C THR A 114 -15.80 11.61 -22.75
N PRO A 115 -16.02 11.50 -24.08
CA PRO A 115 -15.11 12.07 -25.07
C PRO A 115 -14.84 13.57 -24.88
N GLY A 116 -15.87 14.34 -24.48
CA GLY A 116 -15.74 15.79 -24.28
C GLY A 116 -14.91 16.13 -23.04
N ALA A 117 -15.13 15.43 -21.92
CA ALA A 117 -14.41 15.68 -20.68
C ALA A 117 -12.93 15.28 -20.81
N VAL A 118 -12.66 14.10 -21.37
CA VAL A 118 -11.29 13.61 -21.58
C VAL A 118 -10.50 14.50 -22.54
N ARG A 119 -11.10 14.91 -23.68
CA ARG A 119 -10.44 15.84 -24.63
C ARG A 119 -10.10 17.18 -24.00
N ARG A 120 -11.00 17.76 -23.16
CA ARG A 120 -10.69 19.01 -22.45
C ARG A 120 -9.55 18.84 -21.47
N PHE A 121 -9.55 17.74 -20.71
CA PHE A 121 -8.48 17.39 -19.77
C PHE A 121 -7.13 17.28 -20.48
N LEU A 122 -7.04 16.45 -21.54
CA LEU A 122 -5.79 16.25 -22.28
C LEU A 122 -5.31 17.55 -22.95
N ARG A 123 -6.20 18.38 -23.48
CA ARG A 123 -5.84 19.68 -24.07
C ARG A 123 -5.36 20.69 -23.04
N HIS A 124 -5.90 20.66 -21.83
CA HIS A 124 -5.49 21.56 -20.76
C HIS A 124 -4.13 21.20 -20.19
N TRP A 125 -3.94 19.92 -19.84
CA TRP A 125 -2.75 19.45 -19.15
C TRP A 125 -1.59 19.08 -20.08
N GLN A 126 -1.85 18.68 -21.30
CA GLN A 126 -0.87 18.23 -22.30
C GLN A 126 0.23 17.35 -21.68
N PRO A 127 -0.13 16.24 -21.00
CA PRO A 127 0.87 15.39 -20.35
C PRO A 127 1.76 14.71 -21.41
N ARG A 128 3.06 14.57 -21.13
CA ARG A 128 3.99 13.87 -22.03
C ARG A 128 3.83 12.35 -21.96
N VAL A 129 3.39 11.82 -20.82
CA VAL A 129 3.03 10.41 -20.60
C VAL A 129 1.96 10.32 -19.52
N GLY A 130 1.01 9.41 -19.67
CA GLY A 130 0.01 9.09 -18.66
C GLY A 130 0.27 7.73 -18.03
N VAL A 131 0.29 7.67 -16.70
CA VAL A 131 0.49 6.45 -15.91
C VAL A 131 -0.77 6.17 -15.10
N LEU A 132 -1.42 5.06 -15.37
CA LEU A 132 -2.58 4.57 -14.61
C LEU A 132 -2.11 3.47 -13.65
N MET A 133 -2.63 3.50 -12.42
CA MET A 133 -2.23 2.52 -11.40
C MET A 133 -3.14 1.27 -11.40
N GLU A 134 -2.55 0.13 -11.17
CA GLU A 134 -3.17 -1.18 -10.90
C GLU A 134 -4.09 -1.73 -12.01
N THR A 135 -5.40 -1.46 -11.96
CA THR A 135 -6.41 -2.08 -12.84
C THR A 135 -7.15 -1.10 -13.74
N GLU A 136 -6.70 0.14 -13.80
CA GLU A 136 -7.40 1.24 -14.43
C GLU A 136 -7.28 1.21 -15.96
N VAL A 137 -8.33 0.76 -16.65
CA VAL A 137 -8.44 0.80 -18.11
C VAL A 137 -9.75 1.49 -18.49
N TRP A 138 -9.64 2.71 -19.05
CA TRP A 138 -10.75 3.57 -19.41
C TRP A 138 -10.88 3.69 -20.93
N PRO A 139 -11.93 3.11 -21.57
CA PRO A 139 -12.01 2.98 -23.03
C PRO A 139 -11.94 4.30 -23.79
N THR A 140 -12.65 5.34 -23.33
CA THR A 140 -12.62 6.65 -23.99
C THR A 140 -11.29 7.34 -23.75
N LEU A 141 -10.74 7.26 -22.53
CA LEU A 141 -9.45 7.83 -22.18
C LEU A 141 -8.34 7.28 -23.07
N GLN A 142 -8.28 5.95 -23.24
CA GLN A 142 -7.27 5.31 -24.08
C GLN A 142 -7.36 5.78 -25.54
N ARG A 143 -8.59 5.89 -26.07
CA ARG A 143 -8.78 6.39 -27.44
C ARG A 143 -8.38 7.85 -27.60
N GLU A 144 -8.80 8.71 -26.69
CA GLU A 144 -8.52 10.15 -26.79
C GLU A 144 -7.04 10.44 -26.48
N ALA A 145 -6.37 9.65 -25.62
CA ALA A 145 -4.94 9.74 -25.38
C ALA A 145 -4.13 9.34 -26.63
N GLU A 146 -4.49 8.23 -27.29
CA GLU A 146 -3.91 7.82 -28.57
C GLU A 146 -4.05 8.92 -29.62
N ALA A 147 -5.26 9.50 -29.77
CA ALA A 147 -5.52 10.60 -30.70
C ALA A 147 -4.76 11.90 -30.35
N ALA A 148 -4.40 12.09 -29.10
CA ALA A 148 -3.61 13.24 -28.62
C ALA A 148 -2.09 12.94 -28.65
N GLY A 149 -1.66 11.74 -29.03
CA GLY A 149 -0.26 11.33 -29.04
C GLY A 149 0.34 11.15 -27.65
N VAL A 150 -0.49 10.93 -26.62
CA VAL A 150 -0.03 10.71 -25.22
C VAL A 150 0.15 9.22 -24.99
N PRO A 151 1.40 8.74 -24.76
CA PRO A 151 1.66 7.36 -24.38
C PRO A 151 1.01 7.03 -23.03
N MET A 152 0.35 5.86 -22.94
CA MET A 152 -0.33 5.44 -21.73
C MET A 152 0.33 4.17 -21.17
N VAL A 153 0.68 4.22 -19.88
CA VAL A 153 1.31 3.13 -19.13
C VAL A 153 0.36 2.65 -18.04
N LEU A 154 0.21 1.34 -17.90
CA LEU A 154 -0.43 0.73 -16.73
C LEU A 154 0.68 0.27 -15.77
N ALA A 155 0.89 0.99 -14.67
CA ALA A 155 1.92 0.67 -13.69
C ALA A 155 1.36 -0.11 -12.51
N ASN A 156 2.20 -0.96 -11.89
CA ASN A 156 1.79 -1.88 -10.83
C ASN A 156 0.59 -2.73 -11.26
N ALA A 157 0.58 -3.14 -12.52
CA ALA A 157 -0.57 -3.70 -13.20
C ALA A 157 -0.94 -5.07 -12.63
N ARG A 158 -2.22 -5.23 -12.30
CA ARG A 158 -2.79 -6.47 -11.76
C ARG A 158 -4.09 -6.80 -12.46
N LEU A 159 -4.27 -8.04 -12.85
CA LEU A 159 -5.51 -8.50 -13.48
C LEU A 159 -5.89 -9.90 -12.97
N SER A 160 -6.88 -9.99 -12.09
CA SER A 160 -7.37 -11.28 -11.60
C SER A 160 -8.10 -12.05 -12.71
N GLU A 161 -8.18 -13.38 -12.58
CA GLU A 161 -8.98 -14.21 -13.51
C GLU A 161 -10.44 -13.77 -13.58
N LYS A 162 -11.02 -13.36 -12.43
CA LYS A 162 -12.39 -12.85 -12.37
C LYS A 162 -12.52 -11.58 -13.21
N SER A 163 -11.58 -10.65 -13.07
CA SER A 163 -11.56 -9.38 -13.83
C SER A 163 -11.33 -9.63 -15.32
N LEU A 164 -10.44 -10.56 -15.67
CA LEU A 164 -10.24 -10.98 -17.06
C LEU A 164 -11.56 -11.51 -17.66
N ARG A 165 -12.23 -12.46 -17.00
CA ARG A 165 -13.53 -12.99 -17.46
C ARG A 165 -14.59 -11.91 -17.61
N GLN A 166 -14.65 -10.96 -16.67
CA GLN A 166 -15.58 -9.83 -16.78
C GLN A 166 -15.23 -8.92 -17.96
N GLY A 167 -13.97 -8.57 -18.15
CA GLY A 167 -13.51 -7.75 -19.28
C GLY A 167 -13.80 -8.39 -20.62
N LEU A 168 -13.63 -9.71 -20.72
CA LEU A 168 -13.92 -10.48 -21.96
C LEU A 168 -15.42 -10.51 -22.30
N ARG A 169 -16.35 -10.36 -21.33
CA ARG A 169 -17.79 -10.17 -21.63
C ARG A 169 -18.06 -8.89 -22.43
N PHE A 170 -17.21 -7.88 -22.24
CA PHE A 170 -17.26 -6.60 -22.95
C PHE A 170 -16.08 -6.45 -23.93
N ALA A 171 -15.65 -7.55 -24.56
CA ALA A 171 -14.44 -7.61 -25.37
C ALA A 171 -14.41 -6.54 -26.48
N SER A 172 -15.56 -6.20 -27.09
CA SER A 172 -15.67 -5.15 -28.14
C SER A 172 -15.28 -3.76 -27.62
N LEU A 173 -15.29 -3.53 -26.29
CA LEU A 173 -14.95 -2.28 -25.66
C LEU A 173 -13.57 -2.35 -24.99
N MET A 174 -13.33 -3.42 -24.22
CA MET A 174 -12.14 -3.53 -23.35
C MET A 174 -10.88 -3.93 -24.12
N ARG A 175 -10.98 -4.82 -25.13
CA ARG A 175 -9.81 -5.21 -25.92
C ARG A 175 -9.21 -4.07 -26.74
N PRO A 176 -9.99 -3.25 -27.45
CA PRO A 176 -9.44 -2.06 -28.11
C PRO A 176 -8.79 -1.08 -27.12
N ALA A 177 -9.38 -0.86 -25.94
CA ALA A 177 -8.79 -0.02 -24.92
C ALA A 177 -7.44 -0.57 -24.43
N ALA A 178 -7.37 -1.89 -24.16
CA ALA A 178 -6.13 -2.56 -23.73
C ALA A 178 -5.04 -2.53 -24.83
N ARG A 179 -5.42 -2.62 -26.11
CA ARG A 179 -4.47 -2.53 -27.24
C ARG A 179 -3.84 -1.15 -27.39
N ARG A 180 -4.54 -0.09 -26.98
CA ARG A 180 -4.04 1.30 -27.01
C ARG A 180 -3.09 1.61 -25.86
N MET A 181 -3.03 0.72 -24.86
CA MET A 181 -2.03 0.86 -23.80
C MET A 181 -0.64 0.67 -24.39
N THR A 182 0.22 1.67 -24.25
CA THR A 182 1.58 1.66 -24.81
C THR A 182 2.44 0.63 -24.10
N LEU A 183 2.26 0.49 -22.76
CA LEU A 183 3.02 -0.42 -21.93
C LEU A 183 2.23 -0.81 -20.69
N ALA A 184 2.29 -2.08 -20.28
CA ALA A 184 1.85 -2.52 -18.96
C ALA A 184 3.01 -3.10 -18.16
N LEU A 185 3.17 -2.63 -16.92
CA LEU A 185 4.20 -3.06 -15.96
C LEU A 185 3.52 -3.92 -14.91
N ALA A 186 3.49 -5.22 -15.16
CA ALA A 186 2.74 -6.20 -14.37
C ALA A 186 3.44 -6.54 -13.04
N GLN A 187 2.64 -6.88 -12.02
CA GLN A 187 3.15 -7.31 -10.73
C GLN A 187 3.77 -8.71 -10.80
N THR A 188 3.13 -9.62 -11.53
CA THR A 188 3.52 -11.03 -11.65
C THR A 188 3.43 -11.50 -13.10
N GLU A 189 4.07 -12.64 -13.43
CA GLU A 189 3.93 -13.26 -14.76
C GLU A 189 2.47 -13.67 -15.05
N ALA A 190 1.77 -14.18 -14.04
CA ALA A 190 0.36 -14.53 -14.19
C ALA A 190 -0.52 -13.29 -14.51
N ASP A 191 -0.23 -12.12 -13.94
CA ASP A 191 -0.89 -10.88 -14.34
C ASP A 191 -0.51 -10.47 -15.76
N ALA A 192 0.77 -10.59 -16.12
CA ALA A 192 1.27 -10.26 -17.46
C ALA A 192 0.58 -11.12 -18.54
N GLU A 193 0.45 -12.42 -18.33
CA GLU A 193 -0.27 -13.31 -19.23
C GLU A 193 -1.73 -12.86 -19.43
N ARG A 194 -2.44 -12.60 -18.35
CA ARG A 194 -3.84 -12.14 -18.40
C ARG A 194 -3.98 -10.79 -19.10
N ILE A 195 -3.04 -9.87 -18.88
CA ILE A 195 -3.02 -8.56 -19.55
C ILE A 195 -2.76 -8.70 -21.04
N ARG A 196 -1.84 -9.59 -21.46
CA ARG A 196 -1.63 -9.95 -22.89
C ARG A 196 -2.89 -10.56 -23.51
N MET A 197 -3.59 -11.43 -22.79
CA MET A 197 -4.89 -12.00 -23.24
C MET A 197 -5.96 -10.93 -23.43
N MET A 198 -5.95 -9.83 -22.68
CA MET A 198 -6.83 -8.67 -22.89
C MET A 198 -6.45 -7.87 -24.12
N GLY A 199 -5.22 -7.93 -24.59
CA GLY A 199 -4.81 -7.34 -25.86
C GLY A 199 -3.66 -6.34 -25.79
N THR A 200 -3.11 -6.00 -24.62
CA THR A 200 -1.94 -5.13 -24.50
C THR A 200 -0.72 -5.81 -25.11
N ALA A 201 -0.08 -5.14 -26.08
CA ALA A 201 1.00 -5.73 -26.85
C ALA A 201 2.32 -5.79 -26.09
N ARG A 202 2.67 -4.69 -25.38
CA ARG A 202 3.91 -4.60 -24.61
C ARG A 202 3.61 -4.74 -23.13
N VAL A 203 4.02 -5.88 -22.55
CA VAL A 203 3.83 -6.18 -21.13
C VAL A 203 5.15 -6.68 -20.55
N GLU A 204 5.62 -6.00 -19.52
CA GLU A 204 6.85 -6.31 -18.78
C GLU A 204 6.48 -6.68 -17.34
N VAL A 205 7.18 -7.65 -16.73
CA VAL A 205 7.01 -7.95 -15.30
C VAL A 205 7.98 -7.08 -14.51
N ALA A 206 7.43 -6.11 -13.80
CA ALA A 206 8.19 -5.14 -13.03
C ALA A 206 8.17 -5.42 -11.51
N GLY A 207 7.28 -6.30 -11.04
CA GLY A 207 7.07 -6.57 -9.62
C GLY A 207 6.03 -5.65 -8.99
N ASN A 208 5.86 -5.74 -7.67
CA ASN A 208 4.82 -5.01 -6.94
C ASN A 208 5.42 -3.90 -6.09
N LEU A 209 4.94 -2.67 -6.28
CA LEU A 209 5.38 -1.46 -5.55
C LEU A 209 5.22 -1.58 -4.02
N LYS A 210 4.33 -2.45 -3.55
CA LYS A 210 4.16 -2.70 -2.11
C LYS A 210 5.41 -3.27 -1.44
N TYR A 211 6.32 -3.89 -2.20
CA TYR A 211 7.59 -4.41 -1.69
C TYR A 211 8.71 -3.37 -1.67
N ASP A 212 8.53 -2.22 -2.33
CA ASP A 212 9.51 -1.13 -2.32
C ASP A 212 9.32 -0.20 -1.10
N ILE A 213 9.32 -0.81 0.07
CA ILE A 213 9.25 -0.08 1.33
C ILE A 213 10.65 0.41 1.67
N ALA A 214 10.81 1.72 1.76
CA ALA A 214 12.00 2.32 2.35
C ALA A 214 11.89 2.20 3.87
N VAL A 215 12.73 1.37 4.48
CA VAL A 215 12.90 1.32 5.93
C VAL A 215 14.08 2.20 6.33
N ASP A 216 13.94 2.95 7.41
CA ASP A 216 15.01 3.78 7.94
C ASP A 216 16.04 2.91 8.70
N PRO A 217 17.27 2.77 8.20
CA PRO A 217 18.29 1.95 8.86
C PRO A 217 18.69 2.48 10.24
N ALA A 218 18.56 3.80 10.47
CA ALA A 218 18.88 4.41 11.77
C ALA A 218 17.85 3.99 12.84
N LEU A 219 16.57 3.89 12.47
CA LEU A 219 15.54 3.37 13.36
C LEU A 219 15.74 1.89 13.69
N ILE A 220 16.11 1.07 12.69
CA ILE A 220 16.42 -0.35 12.92
C ILE A 220 17.59 -0.48 13.89
N ALA A 221 18.70 0.21 13.62
CA ALA A 221 19.88 0.18 14.47
C ALA A 221 19.59 0.63 15.91
N ARG A 222 18.76 1.66 16.07
CA ARG A 222 18.31 2.13 17.38
C ARG A 222 17.48 1.06 18.12
N GLY A 223 16.57 0.40 17.44
CA GLY A 223 15.79 -0.72 18.01
C GLY A 223 16.68 -1.87 18.46
N GLN A 224 17.70 -2.22 17.67
CA GLN A 224 18.69 -3.24 18.02
C GLN A 224 19.55 -2.84 19.23
N ALA A 225 19.92 -1.57 19.33
CA ALA A 225 20.63 -1.05 20.51
C ALA A 225 19.77 -1.15 21.77
N TRP A 226 18.47 -0.87 21.68
CA TRP A 226 17.55 -1.05 22.83
C TRP A 226 17.35 -2.51 23.21
N ALA A 227 17.29 -3.43 22.22
CA ALA A 227 17.25 -4.87 22.49
C ALA A 227 18.50 -5.35 23.25
N ALA A 228 19.68 -4.82 22.88
CA ALA A 228 20.93 -5.12 23.56
C ALA A 228 20.95 -4.59 25.02
N GLN A 229 20.43 -3.38 25.26
CA GLN A 229 20.31 -2.80 26.60
C GLN A 229 19.31 -3.58 27.47
N LEU A 230 18.20 -4.05 26.87
CA LEU A 230 17.17 -4.82 27.56
C LEU A 230 17.71 -6.18 28.06
N GLY A 231 18.63 -6.80 27.33
CA GLY A 231 19.30 -8.04 27.71
C GLY A 231 18.39 -9.29 27.81
N ARG A 232 17.15 -9.20 27.34
CA ARG A 232 16.15 -10.29 27.27
C ARG A 232 15.40 -10.25 25.95
N PRO A 233 14.85 -11.39 25.47
CA PRO A 233 14.09 -11.43 24.21
C PRO A 233 12.85 -10.54 24.25
N VAL A 234 12.38 -10.14 23.04
CA VAL A 234 11.19 -9.33 22.82
C VAL A 234 10.24 -10.06 21.88
N LEU A 235 9.02 -10.34 22.32
CA LEU A 235 7.90 -10.74 21.49
C LEU A 235 7.01 -9.53 21.23
N MET A 236 6.68 -9.24 19.98
CA MET A 236 5.92 -8.06 19.62
C MET A 236 4.58 -8.42 18.99
N LEU A 237 3.49 -7.74 19.37
CA LEU A 237 2.26 -7.65 18.57
C LEU A 237 2.34 -6.40 17.71
N ALA A 238 2.62 -6.58 16.41
CA ALA A 238 2.90 -5.51 15.49
C ALA A 238 1.62 -4.99 14.82
N VAL A 239 1.34 -3.69 14.95
CA VAL A 239 0.21 -3.01 14.30
C VAL A 239 -1.12 -3.66 14.69
N SER A 240 -1.33 -3.84 15.99
CA SER A 240 -2.50 -4.53 16.55
C SER A 240 -3.83 -3.85 16.23
N ARG A 241 -4.87 -4.65 16.22
CA ARG A 241 -6.24 -4.24 15.91
C ARG A 241 -7.18 -4.63 17.04
N GLU A 242 -8.38 -4.12 16.95
CA GLU A 242 -9.47 -4.31 17.94
C GLU A 242 -9.66 -5.79 18.30
N GLY A 243 -9.61 -6.11 19.59
CA GLY A 243 -9.79 -7.46 20.12
C GLY A 243 -8.50 -8.25 20.33
N GLU A 244 -7.48 -8.04 19.51
CA GLU A 244 -6.23 -8.81 19.56
C GLU A 244 -5.41 -8.56 20.84
N GLU A 245 -5.40 -7.30 21.34
CA GLU A 245 -4.62 -6.94 22.51
C GLU A 245 -5.14 -7.63 23.78
N ALA A 246 -6.46 -7.61 23.98
CA ALA A 246 -7.09 -8.28 25.12
C ALA A 246 -6.89 -9.81 25.05
N ALA A 247 -7.06 -10.40 23.87
CA ALA A 247 -6.84 -11.82 23.65
C ALA A 247 -5.36 -12.22 23.88
N LEU A 248 -4.41 -11.41 23.41
CA LEU A 248 -2.99 -11.63 23.64
C LEU A 248 -2.64 -11.56 25.13
N LEU A 249 -3.10 -10.54 25.84
CA LEU A 249 -2.84 -10.39 27.27
C LEU A 249 -3.40 -11.56 28.08
N ALA A 250 -4.60 -12.06 27.71
CA ALA A 250 -5.19 -13.26 28.33
C ALA A 250 -4.33 -14.52 28.14
N GLU A 251 -3.68 -14.69 26.98
CA GLU A 251 -2.72 -15.77 26.76
C GLU A 251 -1.37 -15.52 27.43
N TRP A 252 -0.94 -14.25 27.50
CA TRP A 252 0.34 -13.86 28.09
C TRP A 252 0.39 -14.07 29.60
N VAL A 253 -0.71 -13.81 30.31
CA VAL A 253 -0.83 -14.09 31.77
C VAL A 253 -0.58 -15.56 32.10
N LYS A 254 -0.95 -16.50 31.24
CA LYS A 254 -0.76 -17.96 31.43
C LYS A 254 0.69 -18.39 31.32
N GLN A 255 1.58 -17.57 30.76
CA GLN A 255 2.97 -17.97 30.54
C GLN A 255 3.79 -17.87 31.84
N PRO A 256 4.69 -18.83 32.12
CA PRO A 256 5.52 -18.79 33.31
C PRO A 256 6.59 -17.70 33.22
N ALA A 257 7.03 -17.21 34.38
CA ALA A 257 8.21 -16.36 34.47
C ALA A 257 9.51 -17.21 34.44
N PRO A 258 10.66 -16.68 33.97
CA PRO A 258 10.82 -15.34 33.39
C PRO A 258 10.29 -15.27 31.97
N ARG A 259 9.61 -14.16 31.63
CA ARG A 259 9.04 -13.91 30.31
C ARG A 259 9.92 -12.96 29.48
N PRO A 260 9.91 -13.08 28.14
CA PRO A 260 10.37 -12.01 27.26
C PRO A 260 9.64 -10.69 27.56
N LEU A 261 10.20 -9.57 27.12
CA LEU A 261 9.41 -8.34 27.02
C LEU A 261 8.28 -8.54 26.01
N LEU A 262 7.06 -8.16 26.36
CA LEU A 262 5.98 -8.04 25.40
C LEU A 262 5.92 -6.60 24.88
N ALA A 263 6.08 -6.40 23.57
CA ALA A 263 5.85 -5.10 22.93
C ALA A 263 4.50 -5.12 22.21
N ILE A 264 3.63 -4.15 22.48
CA ILE A 264 2.34 -3.99 21.80
C ILE A 264 2.37 -2.65 21.06
N VAL A 265 2.24 -2.70 19.72
CA VAL A 265 2.24 -1.50 18.87
C VAL A 265 0.89 -1.38 18.17
N PRO A 266 -0.02 -0.53 18.64
CA PRO A 266 -1.37 -0.42 18.08
C PRO A 266 -1.39 0.29 16.72
N ARG A 267 -2.34 -0.09 15.86
CA ARG A 267 -2.57 0.54 14.55
C ARG A 267 -3.09 1.97 14.65
N HIS A 268 -3.94 2.23 15.66
CA HIS A 268 -4.72 3.44 15.76
C HIS A 268 -4.35 4.25 17.01
N PRO A 269 -3.82 5.48 16.85
CA PRO A 269 -3.41 6.32 17.98
C PRO A 269 -4.53 6.58 19.01
N GLN A 270 -5.79 6.64 18.54
CA GLN A 270 -6.96 6.86 19.39
C GLN A 270 -7.15 5.79 20.47
N ARG A 271 -6.50 4.61 20.29
CA ARG A 271 -6.61 3.46 21.20
C ARG A 271 -5.46 3.34 22.19
N PHE A 272 -4.47 4.23 22.13
CA PHE A 272 -3.28 4.12 22.97
C PHE A 272 -3.62 4.08 24.48
N ASP A 273 -4.50 4.96 24.95
CA ASP A 273 -4.89 5.01 26.36
C ASP A 273 -5.79 3.82 26.76
N GLU A 274 -6.68 3.37 25.87
CA GLU A 274 -7.47 2.15 26.05
C GLU A 274 -6.56 0.93 26.27
N ILE A 275 -5.54 0.79 25.43
CA ILE A 275 -4.62 -0.36 25.51
C ILE A 275 -3.70 -0.26 26.71
N ALA A 276 -3.25 0.95 27.09
CA ALA A 276 -2.51 1.15 28.33
C ALA A 276 -3.33 0.67 29.56
N ALA A 277 -4.60 1.06 29.64
CA ALA A 277 -5.49 0.59 30.70
C ALA A 277 -5.74 -0.93 30.69
N LEU A 278 -5.81 -1.54 29.50
CA LEU A 278 -5.91 -3.02 29.37
C LEU A 278 -4.67 -3.73 29.93
N ILE A 279 -3.47 -3.23 29.64
CA ILE A 279 -2.19 -3.79 30.10
C ILE A 279 -2.09 -3.70 31.63
N GLU A 280 -2.37 -2.52 32.19
CA GLU A 280 -2.37 -2.30 33.64
C GLU A 280 -3.44 -3.13 34.35
N GLY A 281 -4.64 -3.19 33.76
CA GLY A 281 -5.75 -4.03 34.26
C GLY A 281 -5.46 -5.52 34.26
N ALA A 282 -4.57 -5.99 33.38
CA ALA A 282 -4.06 -7.36 33.37
C ALA A 282 -2.94 -7.60 34.41
N GLY A 283 -2.53 -6.59 35.17
CA GLY A 283 -1.54 -6.67 36.24
C GLY A 283 -0.09 -6.58 35.80
N PHE A 284 0.19 -6.10 34.58
CA PHE A 284 1.55 -5.94 34.07
C PHE A 284 2.10 -4.54 34.33
N GLN A 285 3.42 -4.47 34.61
CA GLN A 285 4.14 -3.20 34.64
C GLN A 285 4.29 -2.67 33.21
N LEU A 286 3.69 -1.50 32.96
CA LEU A 286 3.66 -0.85 31.64
C LEU A 286 4.75 0.22 31.52
N ALA A 287 5.47 0.23 30.39
CA ALA A 287 6.25 1.38 29.95
C ALA A 287 5.70 1.89 28.61
N ARG A 288 5.36 3.17 28.52
CA ARG A 288 4.86 3.83 27.30
C ARG A 288 6.02 4.47 26.55
N ARG A 289 6.16 4.15 25.28
CA ARG A 289 7.22 4.73 24.42
C ARG A 289 7.15 6.27 24.37
N SER A 290 5.98 6.84 24.40
CA SER A 290 5.78 8.29 24.41
C SER A 290 6.33 9.00 25.66
N SER A 291 6.63 8.28 26.73
CA SER A 291 7.10 8.86 27.98
C SER A 291 8.60 9.18 28.02
N TRP A 292 9.37 8.76 27.01
CA TRP A 292 10.78 9.10 26.92
C TRP A 292 11.22 9.52 25.51
N ALA A 293 12.19 10.45 25.43
CA ALA A 293 12.64 11.03 24.15
C ALA A 293 13.85 10.32 23.52
N GLY A 294 14.75 9.78 24.31
CA GLY A 294 16.00 9.18 23.86
C GLY A 294 16.01 7.66 24.06
N GLU A 295 16.99 7.20 24.85
CA GLU A 295 17.14 5.80 25.26
C GLU A 295 16.08 5.43 26.31
N PRO A 296 15.71 4.14 26.40
CA PRO A 296 14.75 3.67 27.40
C PRO A 296 15.31 3.87 28.82
N PRO A 297 14.55 4.48 29.74
CA PRO A 297 14.98 4.64 31.12
C PRO A 297 15.00 3.30 31.86
N ALA A 298 15.68 3.25 33.00
CA ALA A 298 15.84 2.02 33.78
C ALA A 298 14.51 1.34 34.15
N GLU A 299 13.49 2.11 34.45
CA GLU A 299 12.15 1.62 34.77
C GLU A 299 11.51 0.91 33.55
N ALA A 300 11.72 1.44 32.35
CA ALA A 300 11.23 0.81 31.13
C ALA A 300 11.94 -0.52 30.86
N LEU A 301 13.24 -0.61 31.12
CA LEU A 301 13.98 -1.87 30.95
C LEU A 301 13.49 -3.00 31.89
N GLN A 302 12.88 -2.64 33.04
CA GLN A 302 12.31 -3.58 34.00
C GLN A 302 10.82 -3.90 33.75
N ALA A 303 10.12 -3.11 32.93
CA ALA A 303 8.70 -3.28 32.65
C ALA A 303 8.38 -4.61 31.98
N ASP A 304 7.18 -5.17 32.23
CA ASP A 304 6.70 -6.41 31.61
C ASP A 304 6.26 -6.20 30.17
N VAL A 305 5.66 -5.02 29.90
CA VAL A 305 5.08 -4.67 28.62
C VAL A 305 5.49 -3.27 28.20
N TRP A 306 5.92 -3.15 26.94
CA TRP A 306 6.09 -1.85 26.28
C TRP A 306 4.90 -1.57 25.37
N LEU A 307 4.27 -0.40 25.55
CA LEU A 307 3.30 0.12 24.60
C LEU A 307 4.00 1.04 23.61
N GLY A 308 4.02 0.65 22.36
CA GLY A 308 4.52 1.44 21.24
C GLY A 308 3.51 2.50 20.81
N ASP A 309 3.29 3.51 21.63
CA ASP A 309 2.36 4.60 21.42
C ASP A 309 3.01 5.82 20.74
N SER A 310 3.82 5.55 19.72
CA SER A 310 4.47 6.53 18.86
C SER A 310 4.12 6.30 17.40
N MET A 311 4.31 7.33 16.58
CA MET A 311 4.02 7.27 15.16
C MET A 311 5.30 7.25 14.32
N ARG A 312 5.26 6.51 13.19
CA ARG A 312 6.35 6.43 12.21
C ARG A 312 7.65 5.79 12.73
N GLU A 313 7.56 4.99 13.79
CA GLU A 313 8.70 4.28 14.40
C GLU A 313 8.64 2.74 14.20
N MET A 314 7.83 2.22 13.28
CA MET A 314 7.72 0.76 13.06
C MET A 314 9.07 0.07 12.79
N PRO A 315 10.00 0.63 12.00
CA PRO A 315 11.32 0.02 11.82
C PRO A 315 12.13 -0.11 13.11
N LEU A 316 11.96 0.82 14.07
CA LEU A 316 12.58 0.73 15.40
C LEU A 316 12.01 -0.47 16.17
N TYR A 317 10.68 -0.63 16.18
CA TYR A 317 10.06 -1.77 16.87
C TYR A 317 10.39 -3.11 16.23
N TYR A 318 10.48 -3.19 14.89
CA TYR A 318 10.97 -4.39 14.22
C TYR A 318 12.45 -4.68 14.51
N GLY A 319 13.29 -3.65 14.64
CA GLY A 319 14.68 -3.78 15.06
C GLY A 319 14.84 -4.24 16.52
N LEU A 320 13.91 -3.85 17.38
CA LEU A 320 13.84 -4.27 18.79
C LEU A 320 13.36 -5.72 18.96
N ALA A 321 12.38 -6.15 18.15
CA ALA A 321 11.67 -7.41 18.33
C ALA A 321 12.48 -8.61 17.82
N ASN A 322 12.48 -9.69 18.58
CA ASN A 322 13.00 -10.97 18.11
C ASN A 322 12.01 -11.70 17.21
N VAL A 323 10.72 -11.54 17.48
CA VAL A 323 9.62 -12.13 16.71
C VAL A 323 8.41 -11.18 16.74
N ALA A 324 7.75 -11.01 15.63
CA ALA A 324 6.53 -10.21 15.52
C ALA A 324 5.30 -11.08 15.24
N LEU A 325 4.26 -10.91 16.05
CA LEU A 325 2.90 -11.37 15.76
C LEU A 325 2.23 -10.34 14.85
N LEU A 326 1.70 -10.76 13.70
CA LEU A 326 1.14 -9.86 12.71
C LEU A 326 -0.27 -9.42 13.11
N GLY A 327 -0.44 -8.18 13.52
CA GLY A 327 -1.74 -7.62 13.90
C GLY A 327 -2.75 -7.60 12.75
N GLY A 328 -4.04 -7.65 13.10
CA GLY A 328 -5.15 -7.76 12.16
C GLY A 328 -5.26 -9.12 11.49
N SER A 329 -4.39 -10.08 11.84
CA SER A 329 -4.39 -11.41 11.25
C SER A 329 -4.99 -12.50 12.15
N PHE A 330 -5.10 -12.25 13.43
CA PHE A 330 -5.71 -13.18 14.40
C PHE A 330 -7.22 -12.97 14.53
N GLU A 331 -7.69 -11.76 14.24
CA GLU A 331 -9.09 -11.42 14.02
C GLU A 331 -9.37 -11.29 12.51
N PRO A 332 -10.62 -11.41 12.03
CA PRO A 332 -10.95 -11.39 10.60
C PRO A 332 -10.84 -9.98 9.97
N LEU A 333 -9.73 -9.30 10.21
CA LEU A 333 -9.42 -7.93 9.76
C LEU A 333 -8.44 -7.88 8.58
N GLY A 334 -7.93 -9.04 8.13
CA GLY A 334 -7.21 -9.19 6.87
C GLY A 334 -5.70 -9.05 6.95
N GLY A 335 -5.13 -8.92 8.15
CA GLY A 335 -3.69 -8.78 8.36
C GLY A 335 -3.14 -7.40 8.00
N GLN A 336 -2.00 -7.05 8.61
CA GLN A 336 -1.23 -5.86 8.32
C GLN A 336 -0.07 -6.16 7.34
N ASN A 337 0.74 -5.16 7.04
CA ASN A 337 1.84 -5.29 6.09
C ASN A 337 3.03 -6.04 6.70
N LEU A 338 3.20 -7.30 6.33
CA LEU A 338 4.33 -8.12 6.77
C LEU A 338 5.64 -7.83 6.01
N ILE A 339 5.56 -7.13 4.88
CA ILE A 339 6.72 -6.84 4.02
C ILE A 339 7.69 -5.90 4.74
N GLU A 340 7.16 -4.95 5.52
CA GLU A 340 7.97 -4.03 6.33
C GLU A 340 8.75 -4.78 7.41
N ALA A 341 8.11 -5.73 8.11
CA ALA A 341 8.78 -6.60 9.07
C ALA A 341 9.91 -7.41 8.41
N ALA A 342 9.63 -8.03 7.27
CA ALA A 342 10.62 -8.79 6.51
C ALA A 342 11.79 -7.91 6.05
N ALA A 343 11.51 -6.68 5.62
CA ALA A 343 12.53 -5.71 5.21
C ALA A 343 13.44 -5.27 6.37
N CYS A 344 12.94 -5.35 7.61
CA CYS A 344 13.72 -5.11 8.83
C CYS A 344 14.40 -6.38 9.36
N GLY A 345 14.25 -7.52 8.71
CA GLY A 345 14.81 -8.81 9.19
C GLY A 345 14.09 -9.38 10.41
N CYS A 346 12.84 -8.96 10.68
CA CYS A 346 12.07 -9.45 11.81
C CYS A 346 11.23 -10.67 11.40
N PRO A 347 11.41 -11.87 12.03
CA PRO A 347 10.56 -13.04 11.84
C PRO A 347 9.10 -12.75 12.18
N VAL A 348 8.17 -13.25 11.34
CA VAL A 348 6.74 -12.98 11.48
C VAL A 348 5.94 -14.25 11.73
N LEU A 349 5.07 -14.22 12.74
CA LEU A 349 3.99 -15.18 12.95
C LEU A 349 2.66 -14.55 12.56
N ALA A 350 2.00 -15.10 11.55
CA ALA A 350 0.74 -14.60 11.02
C ALA A 350 -0.43 -15.50 11.40
N GLY A 351 -1.53 -14.90 11.80
CA GLY A 351 -2.79 -15.61 12.06
C GLY A 351 -3.48 -16.07 10.76
N PRO A 352 -4.69 -16.66 10.85
CA PRO A 352 -5.39 -17.23 9.71
C PRO A 352 -5.88 -16.18 8.69
N HIS A 353 -6.07 -14.93 9.12
CA HIS A 353 -6.73 -13.89 8.31
C HIS A 353 -5.70 -12.91 7.71
N THR A 354 -5.22 -13.20 6.49
CA THR A 354 -4.26 -12.33 5.78
C THR A 354 -4.77 -11.86 4.42
N PHE A 355 -6.09 -11.76 4.21
CA PHE A 355 -6.69 -11.51 2.89
C PHE A 355 -6.32 -10.15 2.27
N ASN A 356 -5.95 -9.14 3.07
CA ASN A 356 -5.43 -7.86 2.55
C ASN A 356 -4.04 -7.99 1.93
N PHE A 357 -3.27 -9.01 2.35
CA PHE A 357 -1.91 -9.29 1.92
C PHE A 357 -1.72 -10.79 1.58
N ALA A 358 -2.77 -11.45 1.05
CA ALA A 358 -2.81 -12.90 0.88
C ALA A 358 -1.63 -13.44 0.08
N GLU A 359 -1.29 -12.82 -1.04
CA GLU A 359 -0.17 -13.20 -1.88
C GLU A 359 1.17 -13.02 -1.15
N ALA A 360 1.40 -11.84 -0.57
CA ALA A 360 2.63 -11.57 0.17
C ALA A 360 2.82 -12.52 1.36
N ALA A 361 1.73 -12.82 2.08
CA ALA A 361 1.78 -13.77 3.19
C ALA A 361 2.09 -15.20 2.71
N ALA A 362 1.51 -15.65 1.60
CA ALA A 362 1.79 -16.97 1.03
C ALA A 362 3.27 -17.08 0.58
N LEU A 363 3.77 -16.08 -0.14
CA LEU A 363 5.16 -16.03 -0.59
C LEU A 363 6.15 -15.96 0.55
N ALA A 364 5.88 -15.15 1.59
CA ALA A 364 6.74 -15.05 2.76
C ALA A 364 6.79 -16.36 3.56
N ILE A 365 5.65 -17.06 3.69
CA ILE A 365 5.62 -18.39 4.35
C ILE A 365 6.39 -19.41 3.52
N GLN A 366 6.22 -19.43 2.21
CA GLN A 366 6.95 -20.32 1.31
C GLN A 366 8.46 -20.07 1.35
N ALA A 367 8.89 -18.82 1.51
CA ALA A 367 10.28 -18.42 1.60
C ALA A 367 10.89 -18.65 3.00
N GLY A 368 10.15 -19.16 4.00
CA GLY A 368 10.64 -19.30 5.37
C GLY A 368 10.65 -17.99 6.18
N ALA A 369 10.27 -16.88 5.59
CA ALA A 369 10.26 -15.53 6.21
C ALA A 369 9.13 -15.35 7.25
N ALA A 370 8.07 -16.15 7.17
CA ALA A 370 6.93 -16.11 8.08
C ALA A 370 6.39 -17.51 8.35
N GLN A 371 5.65 -17.67 9.45
CA GLN A 371 4.92 -18.90 9.75
C GLN A 371 3.44 -18.60 9.97
N ARG A 372 2.56 -19.54 9.57
CA ARG A 372 1.12 -19.47 9.84
C ARG A 372 0.81 -20.10 11.20
N CYS A 373 0.01 -19.40 12.00
CA CYS A 373 -0.56 -19.89 13.25
C CYS A 373 -2.09 -19.95 13.13
N ARG A 374 -2.71 -20.89 13.83
CA ARG A 374 -4.17 -21.07 13.86
C ARG A 374 -4.87 -19.97 14.66
N ASP A 375 -4.22 -19.57 15.78
CA ASP A 375 -4.75 -18.63 16.75
C ASP A 375 -3.60 -17.96 17.54
N LEU A 376 -3.96 -17.02 18.41
CA LEU A 376 -3.00 -16.31 19.27
C LEU A 376 -2.31 -17.24 20.28
N ALA A 377 -2.97 -18.27 20.79
CA ALA A 377 -2.36 -19.19 21.73
C ALA A 377 -1.19 -19.96 21.10
N GLU A 378 -1.37 -20.46 19.88
CA GLU A 378 -0.29 -21.07 19.10
C GLU A 378 0.80 -20.05 18.76
N ALA A 379 0.42 -18.83 18.39
CA ALA A 379 1.38 -17.77 18.05
C ALA A 379 2.25 -17.38 19.25
N VAL A 380 1.68 -17.25 20.45
CA VAL A 380 2.42 -17.00 21.69
C VAL A 380 3.39 -18.15 21.97
N SER A 381 2.90 -19.41 21.93
CA SER A 381 3.73 -20.59 22.18
C SER A 381 4.91 -20.68 21.20
N ARG A 382 4.66 -20.52 19.90
CA ARG A 382 5.72 -20.52 18.86
C ARG A 382 6.66 -19.33 18.99
N GLY A 383 6.13 -18.14 19.30
CA GLY A 383 6.92 -16.94 19.53
C GLY A 383 7.90 -17.10 20.68
N LEU A 384 7.48 -17.70 21.80
CA LEU A 384 8.35 -18.03 22.94
C LEU A 384 9.44 -19.04 22.55
N LEU A 385 9.10 -20.08 21.78
CA LEU A 385 10.08 -21.05 21.27
C LEU A 385 11.12 -20.37 20.36
N LEU A 386 10.70 -19.49 19.45
CA LEU A 386 11.61 -18.73 18.58
C LEU A 386 12.48 -17.75 19.39
N CYS A 387 11.94 -17.11 20.41
CA CYS A 387 12.71 -16.26 21.32
C CYS A 387 13.82 -17.05 22.04
N ALA A 388 13.57 -18.31 22.36
CA ALA A 388 14.55 -19.20 23.02
C ALA A 388 15.53 -19.84 22.01
N ASN A 389 15.13 -20.07 20.77
CA ASN A 389 15.93 -20.74 19.74
C ASN A 389 16.57 -19.73 18.79
N ILE A 390 17.76 -19.25 19.16
CA ILE A 390 18.52 -18.24 18.38
C ILE A 390 18.77 -18.70 16.95
N GLY A 391 19.17 -19.97 16.74
CA GLY A 391 19.50 -20.46 15.40
C GLY A 391 18.30 -20.47 14.45
N GLN A 392 17.12 -20.91 14.92
CA GLN A 392 15.90 -20.92 14.10
C GLN A 392 15.41 -19.50 13.82
N ARG A 393 15.46 -18.62 14.82
CA ARG A 393 15.11 -17.22 14.68
C ARG A 393 15.98 -16.51 13.64
N ASP A 394 17.30 -16.69 13.74
CA ASP A 394 18.27 -16.03 12.85
C ASP A 394 18.15 -16.57 11.42
N ALA A 395 17.86 -17.85 11.23
CA ALA A 395 17.53 -18.40 9.91
C ALA A 395 16.28 -17.72 9.31
N MET A 396 15.20 -17.61 10.08
CA MET A 396 13.99 -16.89 9.62
C MET A 396 14.26 -15.41 9.31
N ALA A 397 15.14 -14.75 10.07
CA ALA A 397 15.53 -13.36 9.81
C ALA A 397 16.29 -13.22 8.48
N VAL A 398 17.18 -14.14 8.18
CA VAL A 398 17.90 -14.21 6.90
C VAL A 398 16.92 -14.43 5.75
N ASP A 399 15.99 -15.39 5.89
CA ASP A 399 14.96 -15.67 4.89
C ASP A 399 14.03 -14.47 4.68
N ALA A 400 13.69 -13.75 5.75
CA ALA A 400 12.87 -12.53 5.67
C ALA A 400 13.58 -11.43 4.87
N MET A 401 14.86 -11.17 5.16
CA MET A 401 15.65 -10.19 4.39
C MET A 401 15.81 -10.61 2.93
N ALA A 402 16.08 -11.88 2.66
CA ALA A 402 16.19 -12.41 1.31
C ALA A 402 14.87 -12.28 0.53
N PHE A 403 13.75 -12.61 1.17
CA PHE A 403 12.41 -12.42 0.61
C PHE A 403 12.13 -10.96 0.26
N ALA A 404 12.38 -10.02 1.19
CA ALA A 404 12.19 -8.60 0.94
C ALA A 404 13.10 -8.09 -0.19
N ALA A 405 14.37 -8.51 -0.23
CA ALA A 405 15.33 -8.12 -1.25
C ALA A 405 14.95 -8.63 -2.65
N ALA A 406 14.48 -9.90 -2.74
CA ALA A 406 14.07 -10.51 -4.01
C ALA A 406 12.89 -9.80 -4.69
N HIS A 407 12.03 -9.18 -3.88
CA HIS A 407 10.82 -8.50 -4.37
C HIS A 407 10.98 -6.97 -4.51
N ARG A 408 12.09 -6.39 -4.07
CA ARG A 408 12.39 -4.95 -4.20
C ARG A 408 12.77 -4.54 -5.62
N GLY A 409 12.73 -3.23 -5.87
CA GLY A 409 13.20 -2.62 -7.11
C GLY A 409 12.12 -2.49 -8.18
N ALA A 410 10.86 -2.81 -7.87
CA ALA A 410 9.74 -2.60 -8.77
C ALA A 410 9.60 -1.12 -9.17
N ALA A 411 9.68 -0.20 -8.21
CA ALA A 411 9.60 1.24 -8.45
C ALA A 411 10.70 1.73 -9.39
N ARG A 412 11.94 1.25 -9.20
CA ARG A 412 13.06 1.59 -10.08
C ARG A 412 12.84 1.09 -11.49
N ARG A 413 12.48 -0.21 -11.66
CA ARG A 413 12.19 -0.79 -12.99
C ARG A 413 11.05 -0.06 -13.67
N MET A 414 9.96 0.22 -12.95
CA MET A 414 8.82 0.97 -13.50
C MET A 414 9.22 2.40 -13.89
N ALA A 415 10.00 3.09 -13.05
CA ALA A 415 10.48 4.44 -13.35
C ALA A 415 11.35 4.47 -14.62
N GLU A 416 12.27 3.52 -14.79
CA GLU A 416 13.10 3.38 -15.99
C GLU A 416 12.24 3.18 -17.23
N SER A 417 11.27 2.25 -17.18
CA SER A 417 10.38 1.99 -18.33
C SER A 417 9.47 3.18 -18.66
N VAL A 418 8.98 3.91 -17.65
CA VAL A 418 8.16 5.13 -17.85
C VAL A 418 8.98 6.25 -18.48
N LEU A 419 10.21 6.48 -18.00
CA LEU A 419 11.10 7.54 -18.51
C LEU A 419 11.54 7.30 -19.96
N CYS A 420 11.61 6.06 -20.40
CA CYS A 420 11.87 5.75 -21.81
C CYS A 420 10.74 6.18 -22.77
N LEU A 421 9.56 6.50 -22.25
CA LEU A 421 8.39 6.94 -23.02
C LEU A 421 8.09 8.44 -22.84
N ALA A 422 8.77 9.09 -21.90
CA ALA A 422 8.50 10.44 -21.45
C ALA A 422 9.31 11.51 -22.19
#